data_25c7e781f1e75333c750e533e1899d1f
#
_entry.id   25c7e781f1e75333c750e533e1899d1f
#
_cell.length_a   1.000
_cell.length_b   1.000
_cell.length_c   1.000
_cell.angle_alpha   90.00
_cell.angle_beta   90.00
_cell.angle_gamma   90.00
#
_symmetry.space_group_name_H-M   'P 1'
#
loop_
_entity.id
_entity.type
_entity.pdbx_description
1 polymer ?
#
loop_
_entity_poly.entity_id
_entity_poly.type
_entity_poly.pdbx_seq_one_letter_code
_entity_poly.pdbx_strand_id
1 'polypeptide(L)'
;VAEWLYEDGIGECRAALVDDRGRIVRARVAIDGAGPQPGLVAPARLIERLLARLDSGNEVTLDRAPAGVTLGAAIRVEITRAAIPEAGRAKLPRGRVTDASAQPAPTLLETLEDAPVRQVRAHEADALEAAGWSELLEEAVLGDIAFDGGMLRLSPTPAMTLFDVDGDPPLDALAVRAAIAVAEAIERHDIGGSIGIDFPTLTGREPRQAVAAAIDAHLAQPFERTAVNGFGFLQIVRPRPRASLPELLRADPVGAAARASLRMIERTPPGAPNRFRLPAAVRERIIANPAWLAELARRTGRTPHFDAAG
;
A
#
# COMPACT_ATOMS: atom_id res chain seq x y z
N VAL A 1 9.48 0.11 22.39
CA VAL A 1 9.91 -0.81 21.30
C VAL A 1 8.79 -0.84 20.27
N ALA A 2 9.12 -0.65 18.99
CA ALA A 2 8.12 -0.74 17.92
C ALA A 2 7.52 -2.15 17.85
N GLU A 3 6.22 -2.24 17.53
CA GLU A 3 5.51 -3.51 17.30
C GLU A 3 4.62 -3.43 16.06
N TRP A 4 4.44 -4.56 15.35
CA TRP A 4 3.42 -4.68 14.33
C TRP A 4 2.07 -4.99 14.97
N LEU A 5 1.07 -4.19 14.66
CA LEU A 5 -0.34 -4.49 14.87
C LEU A 5 -0.87 -5.15 13.60
N TYR A 6 -1.38 -6.37 13.70
CA TYR A 6 -1.93 -7.11 12.56
C TYR A 6 -3.38 -7.49 12.82
N GLU A 7 -4.24 -7.27 11.84
CA GLU A 7 -5.64 -7.70 11.85
C GLU A 7 -5.97 -8.47 10.58
N ASP A 8 -6.54 -9.66 10.76
CA ASP A 8 -7.18 -10.45 9.71
C ASP A 8 -8.65 -10.01 9.62
N GLY A 9 -8.93 -9.06 8.74
CA GLY A 9 -10.25 -8.50 8.49
C GLY A 9 -11.05 -9.28 7.44
N ILE A 10 -12.28 -8.83 7.17
CA ILE A 10 -13.12 -9.40 6.12
C ILE A 10 -12.82 -8.67 4.81
N GLY A 11 -12.31 -9.41 3.82
CA GLY A 11 -11.94 -8.89 2.50
C GLY A 11 -10.57 -8.22 2.43
N GLU A 12 -9.88 -8.07 3.56
CA GLU A 12 -8.49 -7.59 3.63
C GLU A 12 -7.82 -7.95 4.94
N CYS A 13 -6.49 -8.09 4.90
CA CYS A 13 -5.65 -8.02 6.08
C CYS A 13 -4.97 -6.66 6.14
N ARG A 14 -4.84 -6.08 7.35
CA ARG A 14 -4.12 -4.83 7.57
C ARG A 14 -3.06 -4.98 8.64
N ALA A 15 -1.94 -4.27 8.45
CA ALA A 15 -0.88 -4.22 9.44
C ALA A 15 -0.28 -2.82 9.54
N ALA A 16 0.08 -2.41 10.75
CA ALA A 16 0.80 -1.18 11.02
C ALA A 16 1.94 -1.41 11.99
N LEU A 17 3.14 -0.95 11.66
CA LEU A 17 4.24 -0.84 12.59
C LEU A 17 4.05 0.43 13.39
N VAL A 18 3.91 0.29 14.70
CA VAL A 18 3.68 1.39 15.64
C VAL A 18 4.93 1.62 16.47
N ASP A 19 5.38 2.87 16.55
CA ASP A 19 6.54 3.26 17.34
C ASP A 19 6.22 3.31 18.85
N ASP A 20 7.21 3.60 19.69
CA ASP A 20 7.08 3.73 21.13
C ASP A 20 6.24 4.94 21.60
N ARG A 21 5.89 5.82 20.67
CA ARG A 21 4.98 6.96 20.89
C ARG A 21 3.54 6.66 20.45
N GLY A 22 3.28 5.44 19.98
CA GLY A 22 1.95 5.03 19.49
C GLY A 22 1.61 5.52 18.10
N ARG A 23 2.58 5.93 17.26
CA ARG A 23 2.36 6.44 15.90
C ARG A 23 2.65 5.38 14.85
N ILE A 24 1.85 5.33 13.81
CA ILE A 24 2.09 4.46 12.65
C ILE A 24 3.30 4.99 11.87
N VAL A 25 4.34 4.16 11.76
CA VAL A 25 5.56 4.47 10.98
C VAL A 25 5.65 3.66 9.68
N ARG A 26 4.96 2.51 9.61
CA ARG A 26 4.76 1.73 8.37
C ARG A 26 3.37 1.14 8.36
N ALA A 27 2.72 1.06 7.20
CA ALA A 27 1.45 0.36 7.08
C ALA A 27 1.40 -0.48 5.81
N ARG A 28 0.68 -1.59 5.88
CA ARG A 28 0.47 -2.51 4.76
C ARG A 28 -0.96 -3.02 4.75
N VAL A 29 -1.49 -3.19 3.54
CA VAL A 29 -2.81 -3.79 3.31
C VAL A 29 -2.66 -4.90 2.27
N ALA A 30 -3.21 -6.07 2.56
CA ALA A 30 -3.38 -7.15 1.60
C ALA A 30 -4.89 -7.32 1.35
N ILE A 31 -5.31 -7.13 0.09
CA ILE A 31 -6.72 -7.25 -0.32
C ILE A 31 -6.95 -8.67 -0.82
N ASP A 32 -8.00 -9.32 -0.33
CA ASP A 32 -8.38 -10.67 -0.76
C ASP A 32 -8.70 -10.70 -2.25
N GLY A 33 -8.17 -11.70 -2.94
CA GLY A 33 -8.42 -11.84 -4.38
C GLY A 33 -7.69 -10.84 -5.28
N ALA A 34 -6.74 -10.07 -4.76
CA ALA A 34 -5.97 -9.07 -5.54
C ALA A 34 -5.05 -9.68 -6.61
N GLY A 35 -5.13 -11.00 -6.86
CA GLY A 35 -4.31 -11.69 -7.86
C GLY A 35 -2.93 -12.12 -7.35
N PRO A 36 -2.01 -12.48 -8.26
CA PRO A 36 -0.70 -13.02 -7.90
C PRO A 36 0.13 -12.04 -7.08
N GLN A 37 0.65 -12.50 -5.93
CA GLN A 37 1.44 -11.71 -4.99
C GLN A 37 2.93 -12.09 -5.07
N PRO A 38 3.86 -11.17 -4.70
CA PRO A 38 5.30 -11.45 -4.66
C PRO A 38 5.63 -12.68 -3.82
N GLY A 39 6.57 -13.51 -4.33
CA GLY A 39 6.95 -14.78 -3.72
C GLY A 39 6.12 -15.99 -4.16
N LEU A 40 4.98 -15.80 -4.86
CA LEU A 40 4.29 -16.89 -5.54
C LEU A 40 5.21 -17.50 -6.61
N VAL A 41 5.41 -18.79 -6.56
CA VAL A 41 6.00 -19.57 -7.66
C VAL A 41 4.94 -20.50 -8.23
N ALA A 42 4.56 -20.30 -9.48
CA ALA A 42 3.47 -21.03 -10.10
C ALA A 42 3.81 -21.52 -11.53
N PRO A 43 3.19 -22.63 -11.98
CA PRO A 43 3.26 -23.06 -13.36
C PRO A 43 2.57 -22.04 -14.28
N ALA A 44 3.13 -21.88 -15.48
CA ALA A 44 2.69 -20.92 -16.46
C ALA A 44 3.00 -21.42 -17.90
N ARG A 45 2.43 -20.76 -18.88
CA ARG A 45 2.79 -20.90 -20.30
C ARG A 45 3.31 -19.59 -20.84
N LEU A 46 4.39 -19.63 -21.59
CA LEU A 46 4.90 -18.48 -22.33
C LEU A 46 3.96 -18.17 -23.49
N ILE A 47 3.24 -17.06 -23.46
CA ILE A 47 2.27 -16.68 -24.51
C ILE A 47 2.82 -15.64 -25.49
N GLU A 48 3.73 -14.77 -25.01
CA GLU A 48 4.52 -13.83 -25.82
C GLU A 48 5.95 -13.76 -25.27
N ARG A 49 6.84 -13.10 -26.01
CA ARG A 49 8.26 -12.99 -25.64
C ARG A 49 8.52 -12.56 -24.19
N LEU A 50 7.67 -11.67 -23.66
CA LEU A 50 7.77 -11.12 -22.30
C LEU A 50 6.45 -11.27 -21.52
N LEU A 51 5.57 -12.17 -21.94
CA LEU A 51 4.28 -12.39 -21.29
C LEU A 51 4.06 -13.88 -21.07
N ALA A 52 3.74 -14.24 -19.84
CA ALA A 52 3.34 -15.57 -19.44
C ALA A 52 1.92 -15.56 -18.90
N ARG A 53 1.20 -16.69 -19.04
CA ARG A 53 -0.11 -16.89 -18.41
C ARG A 53 0.03 -18.03 -17.41
N LEU A 54 -0.29 -17.71 -16.13
CA LEU A 54 -0.35 -18.70 -15.06
C LEU A 54 -1.52 -19.67 -15.31
N ASP A 55 -1.44 -20.86 -14.74
CA ASP A 55 -2.55 -21.84 -14.81
C ASP A 55 -3.84 -21.31 -14.16
N SER A 56 -3.74 -20.33 -13.25
CA SER A 56 -4.87 -19.58 -12.68
C SER A 56 -5.55 -18.61 -13.66
N GLY A 57 -5.01 -18.45 -14.91
CA GLY A 57 -5.50 -17.53 -15.91
C GLY A 57 -4.89 -16.12 -15.87
N ASN A 58 -4.18 -15.75 -14.81
CA ASN A 58 -3.56 -14.43 -14.68
C ASN A 58 -2.37 -14.28 -15.65
N GLU A 59 -2.28 -13.12 -16.30
CA GLU A 59 -1.14 -12.76 -17.12
C GLU A 59 -0.05 -12.05 -16.31
N VAL A 60 1.20 -12.37 -16.60
CA VAL A 60 2.39 -11.87 -15.90
C VAL A 60 3.42 -11.39 -16.90
N THR A 61 3.88 -10.15 -16.75
CA THR A 61 5.00 -9.61 -17.53
C THR A 61 6.31 -10.17 -17.00
N LEU A 62 7.16 -10.70 -17.87
CA LEU A 62 8.47 -11.23 -17.50
C LEU A 62 9.53 -10.13 -17.48
N ASP A 63 10.44 -10.17 -16.52
CA ASP A 63 11.56 -9.23 -16.38
C ASP A 63 12.50 -9.30 -17.59
N ARG A 64 12.66 -10.51 -18.15
CA ARG A 64 13.46 -10.79 -19.36
C ARG A 64 12.88 -11.97 -20.13
N ALA A 65 13.10 -11.97 -21.44
CA ALA A 65 12.72 -13.09 -22.28
C ALA A 65 13.54 -14.35 -21.88
N PRO A 66 12.88 -15.50 -21.64
CA PRO A 66 13.60 -16.72 -21.32
C PRO A 66 14.37 -17.25 -22.56
N ALA A 67 15.68 -17.48 -22.41
CA ALA A 67 16.50 -17.98 -23.49
C ALA A 67 16.15 -19.43 -23.82
N GLY A 68 16.04 -19.75 -25.12
CA GLY A 68 15.80 -21.13 -25.59
C GLY A 68 14.38 -21.66 -25.33
N VAL A 69 13.46 -20.85 -24.85
CA VAL A 69 12.08 -21.23 -24.58
C VAL A 69 11.18 -20.78 -25.73
N THR A 70 10.44 -21.70 -26.34
CA THR A 70 9.50 -21.42 -27.42
C THR A 70 8.14 -20.95 -26.88
N LEU A 71 7.38 -20.22 -27.70
CA LEU A 71 6.01 -19.85 -27.35
C LEU A 71 5.15 -21.12 -27.16
N GLY A 72 4.27 -21.07 -26.17
CA GLY A 72 3.43 -22.20 -25.75
C GLY A 72 4.12 -23.17 -24.77
N ALA A 73 5.43 -23.07 -24.55
CA ALA A 73 6.14 -23.95 -23.64
C ALA A 73 5.69 -23.71 -22.19
N ALA A 74 5.68 -24.80 -21.43
CA ALA A 74 5.47 -24.76 -19.97
C ALA A 74 6.73 -24.20 -19.29
N ILE A 75 6.53 -23.28 -18.37
CA ILE A 75 7.56 -22.65 -17.53
C ILE A 75 7.05 -22.54 -16.10
N ARG A 76 7.92 -22.19 -15.17
CA ARG A 76 7.52 -21.69 -13.86
C ARG A 76 7.90 -20.23 -13.73
N VAL A 77 7.04 -19.47 -13.08
CA VAL A 77 7.23 -18.03 -12.87
C VAL A 77 7.15 -17.73 -11.39
N GLU A 78 8.17 -17.05 -10.89
CA GLU A 78 8.17 -16.42 -9.58
C GLU A 78 7.71 -14.98 -9.72
N ILE A 79 6.67 -14.59 -8.97
CA ILE A 79 6.16 -13.21 -8.97
C ILE A 79 7.09 -12.33 -8.15
N THR A 80 7.58 -11.26 -8.75
CA THR A 80 8.47 -10.26 -8.13
C THR A 80 7.74 -8.97 -7.78
N ARG A 81 6.61 -8.69 -8.44
CA ARG A 81 5.74 -7.54 -8.18
C ARG A 81 4.28 -7.92 -8.42
N ALA A 82 3.40 -7.53 -7.50
CA ALA A 82 1.95 -7.61 -7.69
C ALA A 82 1.48 -6.68 -8.83
N ALA A 83 0.23 -6.84 -9.25
CA ALA A 83 -0.43 -5.86 -10.12
C ALA A 83 -0.48 -4.49 -9.44
N ILE A 84 -0.26 -3.42 -10.21
CA ILE A 84 -0.38 -2.06 -9.71
C ILE A 84 -1.60 -1.42 -10.36
N PRO A 85 -2.59 -0.98 -9.57
CA PRO A 85 -3.73 -0.27 -10.12
C PRO A 85 -3.29 1.09 -10.67
N GLU A 86 -3.77 1.42 -11.87
CA GLU A 86 -3.56 2.72 -12.51
C GLU A 86 -4.88 3.16 -13.16
N ALA A 87 -5.04 4.46 -13.34
CA ALA A 87 -6.19 5.00 -14.07
C ALA A 87 -6.23 4.45 -15.50
N GLY A 88 -7.33 3.78 -15.85
CA GLY A 88 -7.58 3.21 -17.17
C GLY A 88 -7.12 1.76 -17.33
N ARG A 89 -5.87 1.40 -17.05
CA ARG A 89 -5.36 0.02 -17.18
C ARG A 89 -4.33 -0.29 -16.09
N ALA A 90 -4.62 -1.27 -15.25
CA ALA A 90 -3.66 -1.75 -14.26
C ALA A 90 -2.38 -2.31 -14.93
N LYS A 91 -1.22 -2.04 -14.33
CA LYS A 91 0.01 -2.76 -14.69
C LYS A 91 -0.10 -4.21 -14.25
N LEU A 92 0.16 -5.13 -15.19
CA LEU A 92 0.18 -6.56 -14.88
C LEU A 92 1.20 -6.89 -13.78
N PRO A 93 0.99 -7.99 -13.05
CA PRO A 93 2.02 -8.56 -12.19
C PRO A 93 3.33 -8.73 -12.97
N ARG A 94 4.45 -8.69 -12.28
CA ARG A 94 5.76 -8.90 -12.86
C ARG A 94 6.41 -10.13 -12.25
N GLY A 95 7.18 -10.85 -13.05
CA GLY A 95 7.81 -12.06 -12.57
C GLY A 95 9.05 -12.43 -13.37
N ARG A 96 9.74 -13.45 -12.89
CA ARG A 96 10.88 -14.05 -13.56
C ARG A 96 10.69 -15.55 -13.72
N VAL A 97 11.24 -16.11 -14.80
CA VAL A 97 11.28 -17.57 -14.96
C VAL A 97 12.23 -18.14 -13.93
N THR A 98 11.86 -19.27 -13.32
CA THR A 98 12.60 -19.92 -12.23
C THR A 98 12.48 -21.44 -12.32
N ASP A 99 13.48 -22.13 -11.78
CA ASP A 99 13.47 -23.59 -11.57
C ASP A 99 13.01 -23.98 -10.16
N ALA A 100 12.71 -23.00 -9.29
CA ALA A 100 12.22 -23.23 -7.95
C ALA A 100 10.92 -24.05 -7.96
N SER A 101 10.68 -24.82 -6.91
CA SER A 101 9.41 -25.54 -6.73
C SER A 101 8.24 -24.59 -6.59
N ALA A 102 7.06 -25.01 -7.08
CA ALA A 102 5.84 -24.25 -6.91
C ALA A 102 5.53 -24.05 -5.41
N GLN A 103 5.21 -22.82 -5.03
CA GLN A 103 4.87 -22.45 -3.66
C GLN A 103 3.87 -21.29 -3.65
N PRO A 104 3.00 -21.21 -2.65
CA PRO A 104 2.12 -20.06 -2.48
C PRO A 104 2.91 -18.79 -2.19
N ALA A 105 2.31 -17.64 -2.45
CA ALA A 105 2.85 -16.38 -1.95
C ALA A 105 2.78 -16.35 -0.41
N PRO A 106 3.73 -15.72 0.27
CA PRO A 106 3.61 -15.48 1.70
C PRO A 106 2.39 -14.61 2.01
N THR A 107 1.73 -14.90 3.10
CA THR A 107 0.66 -14.06 3.66
C THR A 107 1.22 -12.72 4.13
N LEU A 108 0.37 -11.71 4.32
CA LEU A 108 0.82 -10.45 4.89
C LEU A 108 1.53 -10.66 6.23
N LEU A 109 0.98 -11.51 7.10
CA LEU A 109 1.57 -11.83 8.40
C LEU A 109 3.01 -12.37 8.29
N GLU A 110 3.25 -13.28 7.35
CA GLU A 110 4.57 -13.88 7.10
C GLU A 110 5.59 -12.89 6.52
N THR A 111 5.14 -11.74 6.00
CA THR A 111 6.00 -10.67 5.48
C THR A 111 6.34 -9.58 6.51
N LEU A 112 5.81 -9.68 7.74
CA LEU A 112 6.10 -8.70 8.79
C LEU A 112 7.40 -9.08 9.49
N GLU A 113 8.42 -8.26 9.27
CA GLU A 113 9.77 -8.44 9.78
C GLU A 113 10.15 -7.28 10.70
N ASP A 114 11.30 -7.36 11.34
CA ASP A 114 11.98 -6.31 12.12
C ASP A 114 11.35 -5.96 13.48
N ALA A 115 10.18 -6.51 13.84
CA ALA A 115 9.55 -6.24 15.13
C ALA A 115 8.56 -7.35 15.53
N PRO A 116 8.23 -7.50 16.83
CA PRO A 116 7.18 -8.42 17.27
C PRO A 116 5.83 -8.09 16.64
N VAL A 117 4.98 -9.12 16.44
CA VAL A 117 3.64 -8.95 15.88
C VAL A 117 2.60 -9.25 16.92
N ARG A 118 1.71 -8.28 17.18
CA ARG A 118 0.51 -8.44 17.98
C ARG A 118 -0.73 -8.53 17.09
N GLN A 119 -1.48 -9.61 17.20
CA GLN A 119 -2.78 -9.71 16.52
C GLN A 119 -3.83 -8.87 17.25
N VAL A 120 -4.54 -8.04 16.49
CA VAL A 120 -5.69 -7.25 16.94
C VAL A 120 -6.97 -8.00 16.56
N ARG A 121 -7.84 -8.24 17.55
CA ARG A 121 -9.09 -8.99 17.35
C ARG A 121 -10.30 -8.07 17.41
N ALA A 122 -11.37 -8.42 16.70
CA ALA A 122 -12.57 -7.58 16.62
C ALA A 122 -13.28 -7.32 17.96
N HIS A 123 -13.12 -8.22 18.93
CA HIS A 123 -13.71 -8.06 20.28
C HIS A 123 -12.85 -7.21 21.23
N GLU A 124 -11.66 -6.82 20.80
CA GLU A 124 -10.75 -5.93 21.56
C GLU A 124 -10.91 -4.49 21.09
N ALA A 125 -10.40 -3.53 21.86
CA ALA A 125 -10.27 -2.16 21.41
C ALA A 125 -9.43 -2.11 20.12
N ASP A 126 -9.85 -1.31 19.14
CA ASP A 126 -9.13 -1.19 17.86
C ASP A 126 -7.81 -0.44 18.08
N ALA A 127 -6.73 -1.19 18.31
CA ALA A 127 -5.41 -0.63 18.51
C ALA A 127 -4.84 0.02 17.24
N LEU A 128 -5.26 -0.41 16.04
CA LEU A 128 -4.89 0.25 14.78
C LEU A 128 -5.56 1.61 14.68
N GLU A 129 -6.84 1.71 15.03
CA GLU A 129 -7.56 2.98 15.06
C GLU A 129 -6.98 3.92 16.13
N ALA A 130 -6.65 3.40 17.31
CA ALA A 130 -6.01 4.18 18.36
C ALA A 130 -4.61 4.71 17.98
N ALA A 131 -3.94 4.06 17.03
CA ALA A 131 -2.66 4.51 16.48
C ALA A 131 -2.79 5.48 15.29
N GLY A 132 -4.02 5.84 14.86
CA GLY A 132 -4.28 6.79 13.77
C GLY A 132 -4.50 6.12 12.40
N TRP A 133 -5.15 4.95 12.35
CA TRP A 133 -5.39 4.26 11.08
C TRP A 133 -6.30 5.05 10.13
N SER A 134 -7.39 5.64 10.64
CA SER A 134 -8.31 6.44 9.81
C SER A 134 -7.64 7.69 9.25
N GLU A 135 -6.83 8.38 10.05
CA GLU A 135 -6.04 9.54 9.65
C GLU A 135 -5.03 9.18 8.55
N LEU A 136 -4.36 8.02 8.69
CA LEU A 136 -3.46 7.50 7.67
C LEU A 136 -4.18 7.25 6.34
N LEU A 137 -5.38 6.67 6.37
CA LEU A 137 -6.17 6.44 5.16
C LEU A 137 -6.66 7.75 4.54
N GLU A 138 -7.03 8.73 5.35
CA GLU A 138 -7.41 10.07 4.89
C GLU A 138 -6.24 10.77 4.18
N GLU A 139 -5.03 10.78 4.78
CA GLU A 139 -3.80 11.26 4.13
C GLU A 139 -3.56 10.57 2.79
N ALA A 140 -3.72 9.25 2.71
CA ALA A 140 -3.51 8.48 1.50
C ALA A 140 -4.51 8.83 0.38
N VAL A 141 -5.77 9.14 0.74
CA VAL A 141 -6.83 9.53 -0.21
C VAL A 141 -6.69 10.98 -0.65
N LEU A 142 -6.54 11.90 0.28
CA LEU A 142 -6.44 13.34 0.00
C LEU A 142 -5.07 13.71 -0.58
N GLY A 143 -4.01 13.14 -0.05
CA GLY A 143 -2.64 13.42 -0.42
C GLY A 143 -2.02 14.57 0.36
N ASP A 144 -2.75 15.21 1.26
CA ASP A 144 -2.27 16.31 2.07
C ASP A 144 -1.67 15.75 3.37
N ILE A 145 -0.37 15.97 3.59
CA ILE A 145 0.39 15.48 4.75
C ILE A 145 1.03 16.66 5.45
N ALA A 146 0.52 17.03 6.61
CA ALA A 146 1.04 18.12 7.40
C ALA A 146 2.37 17.75 8.07
N PHE A 147 3.32 18.68 8.12
CA PHE A 147 4.56 18.59 8.90
C PHE A 147 4.88 19.94 9.55
N ASP A 148 5.87 19.96 10.42
CA ASP A 148 6.25 21.19 11.12
C ASP A 148 6.68 22.32 10.17
N GLY A 149 5.85 23.36 10.07
CA GLY A 149 6.05 24.54 9.22
C GLY A 149 5.64 24.38 7.77
N GLY A 150 4.95 23.28 7.37
CA GLY A 150 4.52 23.09 5.99
C GLY A 150 3.55 21.94 5.74
N MET A 151 3.34 21.68 4.46
CA MET A 151 2.47 20.65 3.92
C MET A 151 3.15 19.93 2.77
N LEU A 152 3.02 18.62 2.70
CA LEU A 152 3.33 17.83 1.50
C LEU A 152 2.05 17.55 0.74
N ARG A 153 2.07 17.68 -0.57
CA ARG A 153 1.01 17.20 -1.45
C ARG A 153 1.46 15.97 -2.22
N LEU A 154 0.90 14.82 -1.85
CA LEU A 154 1.18 13.52 -2.43
C LEU A 154 0.29 13.25 -3.64
N SER A 155 0.88 13.01 -4.79
CA SER A 155 0.19 12.78 -6.06
C SER A 155 0.74 11.54 -6.78
N PRO A 156 0.09 10.35 -6.67
CA PRO A 156 0.42 9.21 -7.50
C PRO A 156 0.10 9.51 -8.97
N THR A 157 1.07 9.28 -9.86
CA THR A 157 0.90 9.36 -11.31
C THR A 157 1.32 8.04 -11.98
N PRO A 158 0.98 7.78 -13.25
CA PRO A 158 1.44 6.58 -13.94
C PRO A 158 2.97 6.45 -14.05
N ALA A 159 3.69 7.58 -14.06
CA ALA A 159 5.15 7.60 -14.19
C ALA A 159 5.87 7.49 -12.84
N MET A 160 5.39 8.22 -11.83
CA MET A 160 6.03 8.30 -10.51
C MET A 160 5.04 8.82 -9.47
N THR A 161 5.36 8.65 -8.21
CA THR A 161 4.70 9.36 -7.11
C THR A 161 5.40 10.71 -6.92
N LEU A 162 4.64 11.80 -6.90
CA LEU A 162 5.15 13.15 -6.68
C LEU A 162 4.81 13.63 -5.28
N PHE A 163 5.75 14.31 -4.65
CA PHE A 163 5.56 15.14 -3.48
C PHE A 163 5.88 16.59 -3.85
N ASP A 164 4.92 17.46 -3.65
CA ASP A 164 5.08 18.91 -3.75
C ASP A 164 5.17 19.47 -2.32
N VAL A 165 6.12 20.39 -2.10
CA VAL A 165 6.43 20.92 -0.77
C VAL A 165 6.01 22.39 -0.68
N ASP A 166 5.01 22.64 0.14
CA ASP A 166 4.53 23.97 0.48
C ASP A 166 4.85 24.33 1.94
N GLY A 167 5.11 25.60 2.23
CA GLY A 167 5.30 26.06 3.60
C GLY A 167 5.97 27.42 3.73
N ASP A 168 6.19 27.84 4.97
CA ASP A 168 6.66 29.15 5.32
C ASP A 168 8.20 29.29 5.39
N PRO A 169 8.78 30.44 5.03
CA PRO A 169 10.20 30.71 5.21
C PRO A 169 10.67 30.53 6.67
N PRO A 170 11.98 30.23 6.89
CA PRO A 170 13.06 30.18 5.90
C PRO A 170 13.06 28.87 5.10
N LEU A 171 13.16 28.99 3.76
CA LEU A 171 12.99 27.88 2.83
C LEU A 171 14.03 26.77 2.96
N ASP A 172 15.27 27.09 3.33
CA ASP A 172 16.31 26.09 3.54
C ASP A 172 15.97 25.16 4.71
N ALA A 173 15.48 25.72 5.83
CA ALA A 173 15.05 24.96 6.99
C ALA A 173 13.75 24.17 6.70
N LEU A 174 12.80 24.76 5.98
CA LEU A 174 11.59 24.10 5.51
C LEU A 174 11.92 22.87 4.67
N ALA A 175 12.83 23.00 3.69
CA ALA A 175 13.19 21.89 2.80
C ALA A 175 13.84 20.72 3.53
N VAL A 176 14.63 20.96 4.58
CA VAL A 176 15.20 19.88 5.41
C VAL A 176 14.11 19.18 6.21
N ARG A 177 13.16 19.91 6.84
CA ARG A 177 12.01 19.31 7.53
C ARG A 177 11.10 18.53 6.57
N ALA A 178 10.85 19.09 5.38
CA ALA A 178 10.11 18.42 4.34
C ALA A 178 10.78 17.10 3.89
N ALA A 179 12.11 17.08 3.75
CA ALA A 179 12.85 15.86 3.40
C ALA A 179 12.64 14.74 4.44
N ILE A 180 12.63 15.07 5.72
CA ILE A 180 12.31 14.12 6.81
C ILE A 180 10.87 13.65 6.67
N ALA A 181 9.91 14.57 6.54
CA ALA A 181 8.50 14.26 6.40
C ALA A 181 8.19 13.39 5.17
N VAL A 182 8.86 13.64 4.04
CA VAL A 182 8.76 12.81 2.83
C VAL A 182 9.29 11.41 3.08
N ALA A 183 10.45 11.25 3.72
CA ALA A 183 11.01 9.95 4.05
C ALA A 183 10.05 9.14 4.95
N GLU A 184 9.50 9.78 5.98
CA GLU A 184 8.48 9.18 6.86
C GLU A 184 7.20 8.82 6.09
N ALA A 185 6.71 9.68 5.20
CA ALA A 185 5.52 9.43 4.39
C ALA A 185 5.73 8.27 3.40
N ILE A 186 6.90 8.14 2.78
CA ILE A 186 7.27 7.03 1.91
C ILE A 186 7.17 5.70 2.66
N GLU A 187 7.72 5.61 3.87
CA GLU A 187 7.64 4.39 4.69
C GLU A 187 6.21 4.13 5.18
N ARG A 188 5.55 5.15 5.70
CA ARG A 188 4.20 5.05 6.28
C ARG A 188 3.16 4.58 5.28
N HIS A 189 3.24 5.04 4.03
CA HIS A 189 2.29 4.68 2.97
C HIS A 189 2.76 3.55 2.05
N ASP A 190 3.87 2.86 2.36
CA ASP A 190 4.47 1.77 1.55
C ASP A 190 4.71 2.22 0.09
N ILE A 191 5.26 3.41 -0.11
CA ILE A 191 5.49 3.98 -1.44
C ILE A 191 6.80 3.43 -2.01
N GLY A 192 6.72 2.83 -3.20
CA GLY A 192 7.87 2.32 -3.94
C GLY A 192 7.88 2.76 -5.40
N GLY A 193 8.93 2.38 -6.12
CA GLY A 193 9.14 2.75 -7.51
C GLY A 193 9.84 4.09 -7.67
N SER A 194 9.47 4.84 -8.70
CA SER A 194 10.01 6.18 -8.97
C SER A 194 9.23 7.22 -8.16
N ILE A 195 9.94 8.08 -7.43
CA ILE A 195 9.38 9.11 -6.56
C ILE A 195 10.10 10.42 -6.90
N GLY A 196 9.33 11.46 -7.19
CA GLY A 196 9.81 12.82 -7.41
C GLY A 196 9.45 13.70 -6.22
N ILE A 197 10.35 14.56 -5.80
CA ILE A 197 10.12 15.53 -4.74
C ILE A 197 10.48 16.91 -5.28
N ASP A 198 9.50 17.81 -5.22
CA ASP A 198 9.65 19.20 -5.63
C ASP A 198 9.77 20.07 -4.38
N PHE A 199 11.02 20.35 -4.01
CA PHE A 199 11.34 21.26 -2.91
C PHE A 199 11.33 22.71 -3.38
N PRO A 200 11.16 23.69 -2.50
CA PRO A 200 11.40 25.07 -2.83
C PRO A 200 12.77 25.28 -3.46
N THR A 201 12.89 26.25 -4.36
CA THR A 201 14.18 26.59 -4.98
C THR A 201 15.21 26.98 -3.92
N LEU A 202 16.28 26.21 -3.82
CA LEU A 202 17.36 26.40 -2.83
C LEU A 202 18.57 27.09 -3.46
N THR A 203 18.97 28.20 -2.87
CA THR A 203 20.15 28.97 -3.36
C THR A 203 21.43 28.39 -2.78
N GLY A 204 22.32 27.94 -3.67
CA GLY A 204 23.64 27.43 -3.30
C GLY A 204 23.68 25.88 -3.19
N ARG A 205 24.88 25.38 -2.94
CA ARG A 205 25.17 23.96 -2.88
C ARG A 205 24.86 23.36 -1.50
N GLU A 206 25.15 24.09 -0.45
CA GLU A 206 25.06 23.61 0.93
C GLU A 206 23.64 23.26 1.35
N PRO A 207 22.57 24.09 1.14
CA PRO A 207 21.21 23.72 1.46
C PRO A 207 20.73 22.48 0.70
N ARG A 208 21.07 22.36 -0.58
CA ARG A 208 20.74 21.17 -1.40
C ARG A 208 21.40 19.89 -0.88
N GLN A 209 22.63 19.98 -0.37
CA GLN A 209 23.30 18.84 0.25
C GLN A 209 22.67 18.48 1.60
N ALA A 210 22.23 19.45 2.40
CA ALA A 210 21.54 19.22 3.67
C ALA A 210 20.20 18.47 3.46
N VAL A 211 19.41 18.88 2.46
CA VAL A 211 18.17 18.18 2.07
C VAL A 211 18.45 16.73 1.65
N ALA A 212 19.45 16.52 0.79
CA ALA A 212 19.82 15.19 0.33
C ALA A 212 20.31 14.30 1.50
N ALA A 213 21.08 14.84 2.44
CA ALA A 213 21.54 14.13 3.64
C ALA A 213 20.38 13.79 4.58
N ALA A 214 19.37 14.65 4.68
CA ALA A 214 18.17 14.36 5.47
C ALA A 214 17.38 13.15 4.90
N ILE A 215 17.23 13.05 3.58
CA ILE A 215 16.65 11.85 2.94
C ILE A 215 17.48 10.61 3.28
N ASP A 216 18.82 10.67 3.11
CA ASP A 216 19.72 9.52 3.37
C ASP A 216 19.66 9.03 4.82
N ALA A 217 19.43 9.95 5.76
CA ALA A 217 19.39 9.64 7.18
C ALA A 217 18.05 9.04 7.64
N HIS A 218 16.93 9.34 6.94
CA HIS A 218 15.58 9.00 7.42
C HIS A 218 14.84 8.00 6.55
N LEU A 219 15.24 7.82 5.28
CA LEU A 219 14.64 6.80 4.42
C LEU A 219 15.40 5.47 4.51
N ALA A 220 14.67 4.39 4.79
CA ALA A 220 15.26 3.06 4.87
C ALA A 220 15.76 2.55 3.50
N GLN A 221 16.94 1.93 3.50
CA GLN A 221 17.49 1.24 2.33
C GLN A 221 16.67 -0.02 1.98
N PRO A 222 16.64 -0.50 0.71
CA PRO A 222 17.45 0.03 -0.42
C PRO A 222 16.71 1.12 -1.23
N PHE A 223 17.42 2.16 -1.60
CA PHE A 223 17.00 3.14 -2.60
C PHE A 223 18.21 3.79 -3.28
N GLU A 224 17.99 4.36 -4.46
CA GLU A 224 18.91 5.23 -5.15
C GLU A 224 18.26 6.60 -5.32
N ARG A 225 19.05 7.67 -5.32
CA ARG A 225 18.55 9.02 -5.56
C ARG A 225 19.51 9.88 -6.40
N THR A 226 18.96 10.92 -7.01
CA THR A 226 19.75 11.99 -7.62
C THR A 226 20.25 12.99 -6.56
N ALA A 227 21.13 13.89 -6.93
CA ALA A 227 21.31 15.13 -6.19
C ALA A 227 20.05 16.01 -6.34
N VAL A 228 19.82 16.92 -5.37
CA VAL A 228 18.85 18.02 -5.55
C VAL A 228 19.37 18.93 -6.65
N ASN A 229 18.59 19.12 -7.73
CA ASN A 229 18.99 19.97 -8.85
C ASN A 229 18.83 21.47 -8.56
N GLY A 230 19.15 22.33 -9.54
CA GLY A 230 19.07 23.80 -9.39
C GLY A 230 17.65 24.34 -9.21
N PHE A 231 16.63 23.55 -9.54
CA PHE A 231 15.22 23.92 -9.42
C PHE A 231 14.54 23.35 -8.15
N GLY A 232 15.28 22.63 -7.30
CA GLY A 232 14.73 22.04 -6.09
C GLY A 232 14.28 20.57 -6.25
N PHE A 233 14.35 20.00 -7.46
CA PHE A 233 13.85 18.66 -7.70
C PHE A 233 14.86 17.57 -7.32
N LEU A 234 14.36 16.52 -6.62
CA LEU A 234 15.07 15.29 -6.29
C LEU A 234 14.25 14.09 -6.72
N GLN A 235 14.90 13.08 -7.33
CA GLN A 235 14.26 11.82 -7.68
C GLN A 235 14.84 10.68 -6.85
N ILE A 236 13.95 9.80 -6.38
CA ILE A 236 14.29 8.55 -5.70
C ILE A 236 13.76 7.37 -6.54
N VAL A 237 14.51 6.27 -6.55
CA VAL A 237 14.05 4.97 -7.07
C VAL A 237 14.28 3.92 -6.00
N ARG A 238 13.22 3.19 -5.66
CA ARG A 238 13.29 2.10 -4.68
C ARG A 238 12.45 0.89 -5.12
N PRO A 239 12.68 -0.32 -4.55
CA PRO A 239 11.86 -1.48 -4.84
C PRO A 239 10.36 -1.20 -4.67
N ARG A 240 9.54 -1.76 -5.57
CA ARG A 240 8.08 -1.64 -5.54
C ARG A 240 7.43 -3.01 -5.73
N PRO A 241 7.40 -3.84 -4.69
CA PRO A 241 6.83 -5.19 -4.80
C PRO A 241 5.30 -5.19 -4.88
N ARG A 242 4.63 -4.13 -4.44
CA ARG A 242 3.17 -3.98 -4.39
C ARG A 242 2.75 -2.53 -4.63
N ALA A 243 1.44 -2.30 -4.71
CA ALA A 243 0.86 -0.96 -4.72
C ALA A 243 0.97 -0.32 -3.34
N SER A 244 1.19 1.00 -3.31
CA SER A 244 1.13 1.83 -2.10
C SER A 244 -0.30 2.01 -1.59
N LEU A 245 -0.47 2.43 -0.34
CA LEU A 245 -1.80 2.75 0.20
C LEU A 245 -2.57 3.77 -0.65
N PRO A 246 -1.98 4.91 -1.08
CA PRO A 246 -2.67 5.87 -1.95
C PRO A 246 -3.16 5.25 -3.25
N GLU A 247 -2.38 4.35 -3.87
CA GLU A 247 -2.77 3.68 -5.11
C GLU A 247 -3.93 2.71 -4.89
N LEU A 248 -3.89 1.91 -3.82
CA LEU A 248 -4.96 0.96 -3.49
C LEU A 248 -6.27 1.66 -3.21
N LEU A 249 -6.25 2.72 -2.38
CA LEU A 249 -7.45 3.42 -1.93
C LEU A 249 -8.10 4.24 -3.06
N ARG A 250 -7.28 4.91 -3.88
CA ARG A 250 -7.77 5.72 -5.01
C ARG A 250 -8.27 4.87 -6.17
N ALA A 251 -7.76 3.65 -6.33
CA ALA A 251 -8.20 2.73 -7.38
C ALA A 251 -9.58 2.11 -7.09
N ASP A 252 -9.90 1.82 -5.83
CA ASP A 252 -11.18 1.22 -5.41
C ASP A 252 -11.69 1.84 -4.11
N PRO A 253 -12.11 3.12 -4.13
CA PRO A 253 -12.57 3.82 -2.93
C PRO A 253 -13.86 3.19 -2.35
N VAL A 254 -14.73 2.66 -3.19
CA VAL A 254 -15.95 1.96 -2.74
C VAL A 254 -15.61 0.64 -2.05
N GLY A 255 -14.66 -0.13 -2.58
CA GLY A 255 -14.19 -1.36 -1.93
C GLY A 255 -13.47 -1.08 -0.60
N ALA A 256 -12.66 -0.04 -0.53
CA ALA A 256 -12.03 0.40 0.71
C ALA A 256 -13.07 0.79 1.78
N ALA A 257 -14.09 1.58 1.42
CA ALA A 257 -15.18 1.95 2.31
C ALA A 257 -16.03 0.72 2.73
N ALA A 258 -16.23 -0.26 1.83
CA ALA A 258 -16.95 -1.48 2.14
C ALA A 258 -16.21 -2.32 3.19
N ARG A 259 -14.91 -2.52 3.04
CA ARG A 259 -14.06 -3.25 4.01
C ARG A 259 -13.99 -2.52 5.36
N ALA A 260 -13.86 -1.19 5.36
CA ALA A 260 -13.95 -0.37 6.56
C ALA A 260 -15.29 -0.52 7.28
N SER A 261 -16.41 -0.54 6.52
CA SER A 261 -17.75 -0.77 7.07
C SER A 261 -17.89 -2.17 7.67
N LEU A 262 -17.35 -3.21 7.04
CA LEU A 262 -17.36 -4.57 7.57
C LEU A 262 -16.60 -4.67 8.90
N ARG A 263 -15.43 -4.01 9.04
CA ARG A 263 -14.71 -3.94 10.32
C ARG A 263 -15.52 -3.27 11.42
N MET A 264 -16.17 -2.14 11.11
CA MET A 264 -17.03 -1.44 12.06
C MET A 264 -18.21 -2.34 12.51
N ILE A 265 -18.84 -3.05 11.58
CA ILE A 265 -19.96 -3.95 11.87
C ILE A 265 -19.51 -5.15 12.70
N GLU A 266 -18.36 -5.76 12.36
CA GLU A 266 -17.78 -6.88 13.10
C GLU A 266 -17.48 -6.51 14.56
N ARG A 267 -17.02 -5.28 14.82
CA ARG A 267 -16.72 -4.74 16.15
C ARG A 267 -17.93 -4.25 16.93
N THR A 268 -19.12 -4.28 16.32
CA THR A 268 -20.35 -3.84 16.99
C THR A 268 -20.68 -4.81 18.14
N PRO A 269 -20.84 -4.33 19.39
CA PRO A 269 -21.07 -5.18 20.55
C PRO A 269 -22.30 -6.09 20.41
N PRO A 270 -22.28 -7.30 20.99
CA PRO A 270 -23.46 -8.13 21.10
C PRO A 270 -24.59 -7.38 21.80
N GLY A 271 -25.80 -7.41 21.24
CA GLY A 271 -26.97 -6.70 21.79
C GLY A 271 -27.19 -5.29 21.24
N ALA A 272 -26.22 -4.70 20.54
CA ALA A 272 -26.44 -3.46 19.79
C ALA A 272 -27.35 -3.69 18.58
N PRO A 273 -28.03 -2.64 18.06
CA PRO A 273 -28.85 -2.74 16.86
C PRO A 273 -28.08 -3.34 15.68
N ASN A 274 -28.70 -4.30 14.99
CA ASN A 274 -28.10 -4.98 13.84
C ASN A 274 -28.56 -4.37 12.50
N ARG A 275 -28.78 -3.06 12.48
CA ARG A 275 -29.18 -2.27 11.32
C ARG A 275 -28.16 -1.18 11.07
N PHE A 276 -27.62 -1.12 9.84
CA PHE A 276 -26.55 -0.22 9.48
C PHE A 276 -26.95 0.61 8.27
N ARG A 277 -26.79 1.92 8.36
CA ARG A 277 -26.99 2.85 7.24
C ARG A 277 -25.68 3.01 6.50
N LEU A 278 -25.67 2.62 5.24
CA LEU A 278 -24.48 2.70 4.38
C LEU A 278 -24.83 3.45 3.07
N PRO A 279 -23.84 4.16 2.49
CA PRO A 279 -23.97 4.68 1.13
C PRO A 279 -24.35 3.56 0.15
N ALA A 280 -25.19 3.85 -0.85
CA ALA A 280 -25.71 2.85 -1.76
C ALA A 280 -24.63 2.00 -2.42
N ALA A 281 -23.58 2.63 -2.96
CA ALA A 281 -22.47 1.95 -3.61
C ALA A 281 -21.70 0.99 -2.66
N VAL A 282 -21.52 1.39 -1.39
CA VAL A 282 -20.86 0.56 -0.36
C VAL A 282 -21.72 -0.65 -0.03
N ARG A 283 -23.01 -0.44 0.19
CA ARG A 283 -23.98 -1.53 0.45
C ARG A 283 -24.01 -2.53 -0.70
N GLU A 284 -24.12 -2.04 -1.93
CA GLU A 284 -24.13 -2.87 -3.14
C GLU A 284 -22.85 -3.69 -3.28
N ARG A 285 -21.68 -3.08 -3.00
CA ARG A 285 -20.39 -3.78 -2.99
C ARG A 285 -20.38 -4.92 -1.97
N ILE A 286 -20.88 -4.70 -0.76
CA ILE A 286 -20.94 -5.74 0.28
C ILE A 286 -21.88 -6.86 -0.14
N ILE A 287 -23.07 -6.54 -0.63
CA ILE A 287 -24.09 -7.51 -1.06
C ILE A 287 -23.59 -8.33 -2.27
N ALA A 288 -22.83 -7.73 -3.18
CA ALA A 288 -22.24 -8.40 -4.33
C ALA A 288 -21.12 -9.40 -3.94
N ASN A 289 -20.70 -9.44 -2.67
CA ASN A 289 -19.71 -10.37 -2.14
C ASN A 289 -20.31 -11.28 -1.06
N PRO A 290 -21.04 -12.35 -1.42
CA PRO A 290 -21.69 -13.23 -0.45
C PRO A 290 -20.71 -13.87 0.56
N ALA A 291 -19.45 -14.10 0.15
CA ALA A 291 -18.42 -14.63 1.03
C ALA A 291 -18.11 -13.67 2.20
N TRP A 292 -18.13 -12.36 1.99
CA TRP A 292 -17.96 -11.38 3.07
C TRP A 292 -19.11 -11.43 4.08
N LEU A 293 -20.34 -11.58 3.60
CA LEU A 293 -21.52 -11.69 4.46
C LEU A 293 -21.52 -13.00 5.25
N ALA A 294 -21.14 -14.10 4.61
CA ALA A 294 -21.02 -15.40 5.26
C ALA A 294 -19.95 -15.37 6.37
N GLU A 295 -18.79 -14.76 6.07
CA GLU A 295 -17.71 -14.62 7.04
C GLU A 295 -18.09 -13.69 8.20
N LEU A 296 -18.78 -12.58 7.91
CA LEU A 296 -19.29 -11.68 8.95
C LEU A 296 -20.29 -12.38 9.86
N ALA A 297 -21.22 -13.14 9.27
CA ALA A 297 -22.20 -13.94 10.03
C ALA A 297 -21.51 -15.02 10.88
N ARG A 298 -20.49 -15.69 10.34
CA ARG A 298 -19.70 -16.69 11.06
C ARG A 298 -18.96 -16.09 12.26
N ARG A 299 -18.35 -14.90 12.09
CA ARG A 299 -17.58 -14.22 13.16
C ARG A 299 -18.46 -13.59 14.23
N THR A 300 -19.60 -13.01 13.84
CA THR A 300 -20.47 -12.24 14.75
C THR A 300 -21.69 -13.03 15.24
N GLY A 301 -22.04 -14.16 14.63
CA GLY A 301 -23.28 -14.91 14.87
C GLY A 301 -24.54 -14.17 14.39
N ARG A 302 -24.41 -13.08 13.59
CA ARG A 302 -25.51 -12.23 13.17
C ARG A 302 -25.44 -11.92 11.67
N THR A 303 -26.62 -11.84 11.03
CA THR A 303 -26.73 -11.34 9.66
C THR A 303 -27.15 -9.86 9.71
N PRO A 304 -26.33 -8.91 9.27
CA PRO A 304 -26.64 -7.49 9.33
C PRO A 304 -27.77 -7.11 8.37
N HIS A 305 -28.56 -6.11 8.74
CA HIS A 305 -29.54 -5.46 7.88
C HIS A 305 -28.97 -4.11 7.41
N PHE A 306 -29.00 -3.89 6.09
CA PHE A 306 -28.49 -2.64 5.50
C PHE A 306 -29.62 -1.75 5.06
N ASP A 307 -29.72 -0.55 5.63
CA ASP A 307 -30.60 0.50 5.20
C ASP A 307 -29.87 1.45 4.24
N ALA A 308 -30.62 2.07 3.32
CA ALA A 308 -30.05 3.12 2.50
C ALA A 308 -29.73 4.34 3.38
N ALA A 309 -28.52 4.90 3.21
CA ALA A 309 -28.29 6.25 3.68
C ALA A 309 -29.08 7.19 2.77
N GLY A 310 -29.92 8.01 3.36
CA GLY A 310 -30.74 8.99 2.64
C GLY A 310 -29.87 10.03 1.94
#